data_72466a18ea67eb9cd87d3ab7cdc4c826
#
_entry.id   72466a18ea67eb9cd87d3ab7cdc4c826
#
_cell.length_a   1.000
_cell.length_b   1.000
_cell.length_c   1.000
_cell.angle_alpha   90.00
_cell.angle_beta   90.00
_cell.angle_gamma   90.00
#
_symmetry.space_group_name_H-M   'P 1'
#
loop_
_entity.id
_entity.type
_entity.pdbx_description
1 polymer ?
#
loop_
_entity_poly.entity_id
_entity_poly.type
_entity_poly.pdbx_seq_one_letter_code
_entity_poly.pdbx_strand_id
1 'polypeptide(L)'
;MTITEQFKAKRCVFSIECFPPKQTTQMDKLKDTLRQMQAMDPGFISVTFGAGGSAGGVSTAEVADYIQNELHIPTLAHLICMGNDETRAAEILDQLESVGVRDVLALRGDRSPSRPESPDFKHASDLTSFIKWKKPEFSVHGACYPEGHPEADSLLHDVENLRIKQAVGAEHLLTQLFFDNMHFYRFLNLARRAGITLPVSAGVMPIVKRSQIERTVSLSSASLPSEFTRMISRYQDDPASLYDAGIDYAVRQLRDLIEGGADGIHLYAMNDAAVAAKVYDGIRDLL
;
A
#
# COMPACT_ATOMS: atom_id res chain seq x y z
N MET A 1 -0.46 5.71 -19.25
CA MET A 1 -0.21 4.27 -18.95
C MET A 1 -0.92 3.98 -17.63
N THR A 2 -1.82 3.00 -17.58
CA THR A 2 -2.48 2.57 -16.34
C THR A 2 -1.49 1.86 -15.42
N ILE A 3 -1.84 1.71 -14.13
CA ILE A 3 -0.97 0.97 -13.18
C ILE A 3 -0.74 -0.46 -13.66
N THR A 4 -1.79 -1.15 -14.12
CA THR A 4 -1.68 -2.52 -14.65
C THR A 4 -0.79 -2.63 -15.89
N GLU A 5 -0.80 -1.62 -16.78
CA GLU A 5 0.07 -1.60 -17.97
C GLU A 5 1.55 -1.43 -17.59
N GLN A 6 1.86 -0.76 -16.50
CA GLN A 6 3.25 -0.57 -16.04
C GLN A 6 3.91 -1.88 -15.65
N PHE A 7 3.18 -2.81 -15.01
CA PHE A 7 3.70 -4.14 -14.67
C PHE A 7 4.01 -5.02 -15.90
N LYS A 8 3.46 -4.67 -17.08
CA LYS A 8 3.81 -5.33 -18.34
C LYS A 8 5.02 -4.69 -19.04
N ALA A 9 5.28 -3.42 -18.76
CA ALA A 9 6.28 -2.63 -19.47
C ALA A 9 7.60 -2.49 -18.70
N LYS A 10 7.59 -2.50 -17.37
CA LYS A 10 8.74 -2.31 -16.50
C LYS A 10 9.18 -3.62 -15.87
N ARG A 11 10.49 -3.75 -15.60
CA ARG A 11 11.03 -4.89 -14.85
C ARG A 11 10.56 -4.87 -13.39
N CYS A 12 10.51 -3.70 -12.78
CA CYS A 12 10.01 -3.48 -11.43
C CYS A 12 9.31 -2.11 -11.37
N VAL A 13 8.12 -2.06 -10.77
CA VAL A 13 7.36 -0.81 -10.61
C VAL A 13 7.63 -0.22 -9.23
N PHE A 14 8.20 0.97 -9.16
CA PHE A 14 8.36 1.72 -7.92
C PHE A 14 7.12 2.55 -7.61
N SER A 15 6.63 2.49 -6.38
CA SER A 15 5.46 3.25 -5.94
C SER A 15 5.59 3.69 -4.47
N ILE A 16 4.83 4.71 -4.10
CA ILE A 16 4.88 5.33 -2.77
C ILE A 16 3.46 5.45 -2.21
N GLU A 17 3.29 5.22 -0.90
CA GLU A 17 2.03 5.50 -0.21
C GLU A 17 2.01 6.89 0.41
N CYS A 18 0.87 7.56 0.29
CA CYS A 18 0.54 8.73 1.09
C CYS A 18 -0.81 8.56 1.80
N PHE A 19 -1.05 9.38 2.80
CA PHE A 19 -2.32 9.42 3.50
C PHE A 19 -2.86 10.85 3.59
N PRO A 20 -4.19 11.02 3.46
CA PRO A 20 -4.84 12.31 3.59
C PRO A 20 -4.58 12.92 4.97
N PRO A 21 -4.39 14.23 5.06
CA PRO A 21 -4.22 14.90 6.35
C PRO A 21 -5.55 14.92 7.11
N LYS A 22 -5.46 14.91 8.45
CA LYS A 22 -6.63 14.95 9.33
C LYS A 22 -7.39 16.28 9.26
N GLN A 23 -6.73 17.34 8.84
CA GLN A 23 -7.28 18.70 8.77
C GLN A 23 -6.95 19.32 7.41
N THR A 24 -7.89 20.05 6.83
CA THR A 24 -7.72 20.76 5.54
C THR A 24 -6.56 21.75 5.57
N THR A 25 -6.29 22.37 6.72
CA THR A 25 -5.14 23.29 6.91
C THR A 25 -3.77 22.65 6.68
N GLN A 26 -3.70 21.32 6.65
CA GLN A 26 -2.45 20.58 6.42
C GLN A 26 -2.30 20.13 4.95
N MET A 27 -3.26 20.46 4.07
CA MET A 27 -3.24 20.02 2.67
C MET A 27 -2.04 20.63 1.91
N ASP A 28 -1.69 21.89 2.14
CA ASP A 28 -0.56 22.52 1.48
C ASP A 28 0.77 21.83 1.82
N LYS A 29 0.93 21.44 3.09
CA LYS A 29 2.10 20.64 3.52
C LYS A 29 2.15 19.28 2.82
N LEU A 30 1.02 18.61 2.65
CA LEU A 30 0.97 17.36 1.89
C LEU A 30 1.32 17.58 0.43
N LYS A 31 0.79 18.63 -0.20
CA LYS A 31 1.12 18.99 -1.60
C LYS A 31 2.61 19.21 -1.79
N ASP A 32 3.28 19.89 -0.86
CA ASP A 32 4.72 20.09 -0.92
C ASP A 32 5.50 18.78 -0.78
N THR A 33 5.05 17.89 0.09
CA THR A 33 5.60 16.53 0.22
C THR A 33 5.43 15.73 -1.09
N LEU A 34 4.24 15.77 -1.68
CA LEU A 34 3.95 15.05 -2.94
C LEU A 34 4.74 15.56 -4.13
N ARG A 35 4.97 16.89 -4.23
CA ARG A 35 5.87 17.47 -5.26
C ARG A 35 7.31 16.95 -5.12
N GLN A 36 7.80 16.79 -3.88
CA GLN A 36 9.12 16.21 -3.65
C GLN A 36 9.15 14.71 -4.04
N MET A 37 8.07 13.97 -3.78
CA MET A 37 7.93 12.57 -4.18
C MET A 37 7.82 12.40 -5.70
N GLN A 38 7.22 13.35 -6.41
CA GLN A 38 7.14 13.39 -7.88
C GLN A 38 8.54 13.33 -8.53
N ALA A 39 9.54 13.98 -7.93
CA ALA A 39 10.90 13.97 -8.44
C ALA A 39 11.58 12.58 -8.47
N MET A 40 10.98 11.58 -7.82
CA MET A 40 11.46 10.18 -7.83
C MET A 40 10.82 9.35 -8.97
N ASP A 41 10.00 9.96 -9.82
CA ASP A 41 9.29 9.32 -10.94
C ASP A 41 8.58 8.00 -10.56
N PRO A 42 7.74 7.99 -9.50
CA PRO A 42 7.04 6.78 -9.11
C PRO A 42 6.05 6.37 -10.20
N GLY A 43 5.94 5.08 -10.44
CA GLY A 43 4.95 4.53 -11.37
C GLY A 43 3.52 4.84 -10.93
N PHE A 44 3.26 4.88 -9.63
CA PHE A 44 2.02 5.38 -9.05
C PHE A 44 2.21 5.82 -7.59
N ILE A 45 1.26 6.63 -7.11
CA ILE A 45 1.15 6.94 -5.68
C ILE A 45 -0.18 6.37 -5.17
N SER A 46 -0.14 5.60 -4.07
CA SER A 46 -1.36 5.16 -3.40
C SER A 46 -1.82 6.16 -2.35
N VAL A 47 -3.13 6.31 -2.20
CA VAL A 47 -3.76 7.20 -1.22
C VAL A 47 -4.62 6.37 -0.29
N THR A 48 -4.27 6.34 1.01
CA THR A 48 -5.05 5.59 1.99
C THR A 48 -6.46 6.12 2.15
N PHE A 49 -7.39 5.27 2.64
CA PHE A 49 -8.78 5.67 2.82
C PHE A 49 -8.91 6.70 3.95
N GLY A 50 -9.21 7.95 3.56
CA GLY A 50 -9.59 9.03 4.44
C GLY A 50 -11.09 9.22 4.37
N ALA A 51 -11.81 9.01 5.47
CA ALA A 51 -13.23 9.31 5.54
C ALA A 51 -13.42 10.84 5.51
N GLY A 52 -13.51 11.42 4.35
CA GLY A 52 -13.83 12.84 4.12
C GLY A 52 -15.23 13.26 4.53
N GLY A 53 -15.75 12.67 5.60
CA GLY A 53 -17.07 12.94 6.16
C GLY A 53 -17.06 13.34 7.64
N SER A 54 -15.91 13.24 8.33
CA SER A 54 -15.76 13.87 9.64
C SER A 54 -15.46 15.37 9.43
N ALA A 55 -16.17 16.24 10.12
CA ALA A 55 -16.09 17.68 9.99
C ALA A 55 -14.64 18.19 9.87
N GLY A 56 -14.18 18.55 8.66
CA GLY A 56 -12.88 19.16 8.39
C GLY A 56 -11.76 18.23 7.93
N GLY A 57 -12.01 16.95 7.65
CA GLY A 57 -10.99 16.03 7.09
C GLY A 57 -10.92 16.11 5.56
N VAL A 58 -9.73 15.88 5.01
CA VAL A 58 -9.49 15.77 3.55
C VAL A 58 -9.88 14.36 3.08
N SER A 59 -10.62 14.27 1.97
CA SER A 59 -11.01 12.97 1.39
C SER A 59 -9.88 12.33 0.58
N THR A 60 -9.98 11.01 0.39
CA THR A 60 -9.10 10.29 -0.55
C THR A 60 -9.20 10.88 -1.96
N ALA A 61 -10.41 11.23 -2.41
CA ALA A 61 -10.64 11.78 -3.74
C ALA A 61 -9.97 13.14 -3.95
N GLU A 62 -9.94 14.03 -2.94
CA GLU A 62 -9.26 15.33 -3.04
C GLU A 62 -7.74 15.20 -3.17
N VAL A 63 -7.13 14.23 -2.45
CA VAL A 63 -5.69 13.96 -2.59
C VAL A 63 -5.41 13.27 -3.92
N ALA A 64 -6.26 12.33 -4.31
CA ALA A 64 -6.15 11.60 -5.57
C ALA A 64 -6.26 12.54 -6.78
N ASP A 65 -7.18 13.50 -6.75
CA ASP A 65 -7.31 14.55 -7.77
C ASP A 65 -6.00 15.33 -7.95
N TYR A 66 -5.41 15.79 -6.85
CA TYR A 66 -4.15 16.53 -6.91
C TYR A 66 -3.01 15.69 -7.52
N ILE A 67 -2.88 14.42 -7.13
CA ILE A 67 -1.83 13.53 -7.65
C ILE A 67 -2.06 13.23 -9.13
N GLN A 68 -3.30 12.90 -9.50
CA GLN A 68 -3.67 12.51 -10.87
C GLN A 68 -3.58 13.69 -11.84
N ASN A 69 -4.16 14.84 -11.48
CA ASN A 69 -4.41 15.93 -12.41
C ASN A 69 -3.36 17.05 -12.33
N GLU A 70 -2.74 17.28 -11.16
CA GLU A 70 -1.72 18.33 -11.01
C GLU A 70 -0.29 17.76 -11.11
N LEU A 71 -0.05 16.57 -10.55
CA LEU A 71 1.27 15.94 -10.63
C LEU A 71 1.41 14.97 -11.80
N HIS A 72 0.32 14.63 -12.46
CA HIS A 72 0.26 13.69 -13.60
C HIS A 72 0.84 12.29 -13.27
N ILE A 73 0.64 11.82 -12.03
CA ILE A 73 1.07 10.51 -11.57
C ILE A 73 -0.16 9.62 -11.45
N PRO A 74 -0.13 8.37 -12.00
CA PRO A 74 -1.21 7.41 -11.78
C PRO A 74 -1.51 7.23 -10.29
N THR A 75 -2.78 7.25 -9.93
CA THR A 75 -3.19 7.25 -8.52
C THR A 75 -3.97 5.99 -8.18
N LEU A 76 -3.54 5.29 -7.12
CA LEU A 76 -4.21 4.12 -6.56
C LEU A 76 -5.01 4.53 -5.31
N ALA A 77 -6.33 4.68 -5.43
CA ALA A 77 -7.17 5.09 -4.31
C ALA A 77 -7.57 3.89 -3.45
N HIS A 78 -7.38 3.95 -2.13
CA HIS A 78 -7.88 2.91 -1.24
C HIS A 78 -9.38 3.06 -1.02
N LEU A 79 -10.12 1.96 -1.09
CA LEU A 79 -11.52 1.84 -0.71
C LEU A 79 -11.70 0.66 0.24
N ILE A 80 -12.41 0.87 1.34
CA ILE A 80 -12.60 -0.15 2.39
C ILE A 80 -14.06 -0.60 2.50
N CYS A 81 -14.29 -1.84 2.92
CA CYS A 81 -15.60 -2.36 3.25
C CYS A 81 -16.16 -1.72 4.53
N MET A 82 -15.33 -1.66 5.59
CA MET A 82 -15.74 -1.20 6.92
C MET A 82 -16.32 0.22 6.87
N GLY A 83 -17.56 0.38 7.36
CA GLY A 83 -18.28 1.65 7.37
C GLY A 83 -18.88 2.08 6.02
N ASN A 84 -18.83 1.23 5.00
CA ASN A 84 -19.42 1.50 3.69
C ASN A 84 -20.40 0.37 3.30
N ASP A 85 -21.54 0.74 2.80
CA ASP A 85 -22.49 -0.11 2.07
C ASP A 85 -22.30 0.06 0.55
N GLU A 86 -23.12 -0.64 -0.26
CA GLU A 86 -23.09 -0.51 -1.73
C GLU A 86 -23.34 0.91 -2.20
N THR A 87 -24.25 1.63 -1.54
CA THR A 87 -24.61 3.01 -1.92
C THR A 87 -23.41 3.94 -1.70
N ARG A 88 -22.80 3.86 -0.52
CA ARG A 88 -21.64 4.69 -0.19
C ARG A 88 -20.42 4.34 -1.04
N ALA A 89 -20.19 3.07 -1.30
CA ALA A 89 -19.11 2.62 -2.19
C ALA A 89 -19.30 3.17 -3.62
N ALA A 90 -20.55 3.13 -4.15
CA ALA A 90 -20.86 3.70 -5.46
C ALA A 90 -20.61 5.22 -5.52
N GLU A 91 -21.04 5.98 -4.50
CA GLU A 91 -20.77 7.42 -4.40
C GLU A 91 -19.27 7.75 -4.42
N ILE A 92 -18.46 6.95 -3.70
CA ILE A 92 -17.00 7.13 -3.67
C ILE A 92 -16.38 6.83 -5.04
N LEU A 93 -16.84 5.76 -5.71
CA LEU A 93 -16.40 5.43 -7.07
C LEU A 93 -16.77 6.53 -8.08
N ASP A 94 -17.97 7.10 -7.99
CA ASP A 94 -18.39 8.23 -8.83
C ASP A 94 -17.52 9.48 -8.58
N GLN A 95 -17.16 9.75 -7.31
CA GLN A 95 -16.23 10.84 -6.98
C GLN A 95 -14.82 10.61 -7.57
N LEU A 96 -14.27 9.39 -7.44
CA LEU A 96 -12.97 9.05 -8.02
C LEU A 96 -13.00 9.15 -9.55
N GLU A 97 -14.06 8.64 -10.19
CA GLU A 97 -14.21 8.74 -11.63
C GLU A 97 -14.31 10.18 -12.12
N SER A 98 -15.01 11.05 -11.37
CA SER A 98 -15.16 12.47 -11.73
C SER A 98 -13.82 13.22 -11.80
N VAL A 99 -12.81 12.73 -11.08
CA VAL A 99 -11.43 13.27 -11.11
C VAL A 99 -10.47 12.40 -11.95
N GLY A 100 -10.99 11.43 -12.73
CA GLY A 100 -10.20 10.62 -13.65
C GLY A 100 -9.43 9.46 -12.99
N VAL A 101 -9.66 9.18 -11.72
CA VAL A 101 -9.03 8.06 -10.99
C VAL A 101 -9.87 6.80 -11.14
N ARG A 102 -9.29 5.74 -11.68
CA ARG A 102 -9.95 4.45 -11.93
C ARG A 102 -9.20 3.25 -11.39
N ASP A 103 -8.08 3.44 -10.72
CA ASP A 103 -7.34 2.39 -10.04
C ASP A 103 -7.69 2.41 -8.54
N VAL A 104 -8.24 1.30 -8.02
CA VAL A 104 -8.73 1.20 -6.64
C VAL A 104 -8.11 0.00 -5.93
N LEU A 105 -7.53 0.22 -4.75
CA LEU A 105 -7.13 -0.84 -3.83
C LEU A 105 -8.32 -1.20 -2.93
N ALA A 106 -8.96 -2.32 -3.23
CA ALA A 106 -10.09 -2.83 -2.47
C ALA A 106 -9.61 -3.56 -1.20
N LEU A 107 -10.01 -3.03 -0.05
CA LEU A 107 -9.62 -3.53 1.27
C LEU A 107 -10.85 -3.86 2.12
N ARG A 108 -10.72 -4.80 3.05
CA ARG A 108 -11.77 -4.94 4.07
C ARG A 108 -11.77 -3.74 5.02
N GLY A 109 -10.60 -3.26 5.37
CA GLY A 109 -10.37 -2.30 6.44
C GLY A 109 -10.27 -2.98 7.81
N ASP A 110 -9.67 -2.28 8.77
CA ASP A 110 -9.50 -2.76 10.14
C ASP A 110 -10.77 -2.57 10.94
N ARG A 111 -11.07 -3.55 11.80
CA ARG A 111 -12.15 -3.44 12.76
C ARG A 111 -11.88 -2.31 13.74
N SER A 112 -12.84 -1.41 13.88
CA SER A 112 -12.75 -0.26 14.77
C SER A 112 -14.11 0.05 15.39
N PRO A 113 -14.17 0.45 16.67
CA PRO A 113 -15.43 0.89 17.29
C PRO A 113 -16.09 2.06 16.56
N SER A 114 -15.32 2.85 15.83
CA SER A 114 -15.83 4.02 15.08
C SER A 114 -16.28 3.69 13.65
N ARG A 115 -16.08 2.45 13.18
CA ARG A 115 -16.49 2.00 11.84
C ARG A 115 -17.22 0.67 11.95
N PRO A 116 -18.55 0.65 11.71
CA PRO A 116 -19.33 -0.58 11.77
C PRO A 116 -18.91 -1.53 10.63
N GLU A 117 -19.18 -2.82 10.82
CA GLU A 117 -19.07 -3.79 9.73
C GLU A 117 -20.03 -3.40 8.60
N SER A 118 -19.60 -3.64 7.36
CA SER A 118 -20.47 -3.41 6.21
C SER A 118 -21.62 -4.41 6.22
N PRO A 119 -22.85 -3.99 5.91
CA PRO A 119 -23.96 -4.92 5.71
C PRO A 119 -23.79 -5.75 4.43
N ASP A 120 -23.07 -5.22 3.42
CA ASP A 120 -22.99 -5.78 2.07
C ASP A 120 -21.65 -6.45 1.77
N PHE A 121 -20.55 -5.98 2.39
CA PHE A 121 -19.19 -6.43 2.10
C PHE A 121 -18.53 -7.06 3.34
N LYS A 122 -18.44 -8.38 3.39
CA LYS A 122 -17.72 -9.10 4.46
C LYS A 122 -16.22 -9.16 4.21
N HIS A 123 -15.84 -9.27 2.94
CA HIS A 123 -14.46 -9.42 2.48
C HIS A 123 -14.12 -8.43 1.36
N ALA A 124 -12.84 -8.14 1.19
CA ALA A 124 -12.38 -7.30 0.09
C ALA A 124 -12.74 -7.88 -1.30
N SER A 125 -12.91 -9.19 -1.42
CA SER A 125 -13.40 -9.86 -2.63
C SER A 125 -14.84 -9.46 -2.99
N ASP A 126 -15.71 -9.23 -1.99
CA ASP A 126 -17.09 -8.81 -2.23
C ASP A 126 -17.09 -7.39 -2.81
N LEU A 127 -16.30 -6.50 -2.20
CA LEU A 127 -16.10 -5.15 -2.70
C LEU A 127 -15.48 -5.14 -4.11
N THR A 128 -14.49 -6.00 -4.38
CA THR A 128 -13.89 -6.17 -5.72
C THR A 128 -14.95 -6.57 -6.74
N SER A 129 -15.77 -7.58 -6.41
CA SER A 129 -16.87 -8.03 -7.27
C SER A 129 -17.88 -6.92 -7.55
N PHE A 130 -18.27 -6.18 -6.52
CA PHE A 130 -19.17 -5.03 -6.64
C PHE A 130 -18.58 -3.93 -7.56
N ILE A 131 -17.30 -3.56 -7.37
CA ILE A 131 -16.64 -2.55 -8.21
C ILE A 131 -16.65 -3.00 -9.68
N LYS A 132 -16.23 -4.24 -9.97
CA LYS A 132 -16.18 -4.76 -11.35
C LYS A 132 -17.56 -4.88 -11.98
N TRP A 133 -18.61 -5.14 -11.20
CA TRP A 133 -19.99 -5.13 -11.68
C TRP A 133 -20.51 -3.71 -11.95
N LYS A 134 -20.26 -2.76 -11.03
CA LYS A 134 -20.80 -1.40 -11.08
C LYS A 134 -20.03 -0.51 -12.04
N LYS A 135 -18.71 -0.66 -12.10
CA LYS A 135 -17.74 0.14 -12.86
C LYS A 135 -16.72 -0.79 -13.53
N PRO A 136 -17.09 -1.51 -14.58
CA PRO A 136 -16.19 -2.50 -15.22
C PRO A 136 -14.89 -1.91 -15.77
N GLU A 137 -14.84 -0.60 -16.02
CA GLU A 137 -13.65 0.14 -16.46
C GLU A 137 -12.63 0.42 -15.35
N PHE A 138 -12.98 0.19 -14.08
CA PHE A 138 -12.04 0.35 -12.99
C PHE A 138 -11.08 -0.85 -12.89
N SER A 139 -9.80 -0.57 -12.74
CA SER A 139 -8.79 -1.55 -12.34
C SER A 139 -8.84 -1.73 -10.83
N VAL A 140 -8.99 -2.98 -10.37
CA VAL A 140 -9.07 -3.28 -8.95
C VAL A 140 -7.81 -4.02 -8.50
N HIS A 141 -7.21 -3.52 -7.43
CA HIS A 141 -6.03 -4.06 -6.80
C HIS A 141 -6.40 -4.64 -5.43
N GLY A 142 -5.66 -5.66 -4.98
CA GLY A 142 -5.93 -6.33 -3.70
C GLY A 142 -4.74 -6.29 -2.76
N ALA A 143 -5.00 -6.35 -1.45
CA ALA A 143 -3.93 -6.56 -0.47
C ALA A 143 -3.64 -8.06 -0.29
N CYS A 144 -2.37 -8.38 0.03
CA CYS A 144 -1.92 -9.71 0.42
C CYS A 144 -0.93 -9.63 1.59
N TYR A 145 -0.67 -10.75 2.24
CA TYR A 145 0.08 -10.81 3.50
C TYR A 145 1.18 -11.87 3.40
N PRO A 146 2.46 -11.47 3.27
CA PRO A 146 3.56 -12.44 3.17
C PRO A 146 3.69 -13.38 4.36
N GLU A 147 3.27 -12.95 5.54
CA GLU A 147 3.25 -13.75 6.77
C GLU A 147 1.87 -14.36 7.09
N GLY A 148 0.87 -14.10 6.23
CA GLY A 148 -0.53 -14.49 6.44
C GLY A 148 -1.34 -13.40 7.13
N HIS A 149 -2.62 -13.29 6.78
CA HIS A 149 -3.53 -12.37 7.44
C HIS A 149 -3.76 -12.83 8.90
N PRO A 150 -3.74 -11.91 9.91
CA PRO A 150 -3.90 -12.29 11.33
C PRO A 150 -5.16 -13.09 11.66
N GLU A 151 -6.23 -12.90 10.88
CA GLU A 151 -7.50 -13.61 11.06
C GLU A 151 -7.61 -14.87 10.17
N ALA A 152 -6.60 -15.21 9.37
CA ALA A 152 -6.60 -16.44 8.58
C ALA A 152 -6.10 -17.61 9.41
N ASP A 153 -6.70 -18.80 9.23
CA ASP A 153 -6.30 -20.01 9.95
C ASP A 153 -4.86 -20.45 9.64
N SER A 154 -4.37 -20.10 8.46
CA SER A 154 -3.02 -20.39 7.99
C SER A 154 -2.64 -19.54 6.78
N LEU A 155 -1.33 -19.44 6.48
CA LEU A 155 -0.84 -18.81 5.26
C LEU A 155 -1.41 -19.49 3.99
N LEU A 156 -1.59 -20.81 4.00
CA LEU A 156 -2.18 -21.52 2.85
C LEU A 156 -3.64 -21.12 2.63
N HIS A 157 -4.41 -20.98 3.69
CA HIS A 157 -5.80 -20.51 3.62
C HIS A 157 -5.86 -19.05 3.14
N ASP A 158 -4.96 -18.20 3.60
CA ASP A 158 -4.89 -16.82 3.12
C ASP A 158 -4.54 -16.74 1.61
N VAL A 159 -3.60 -17.56 1.15
CA VAL A 159 -3.27 -17.68 -0.29
C VAL A 159 -4.48 -18.18 -1.10
N GLU A 160 -5.29 -19.09 -0.58
CA GLU A 160 -6.53 -19.53 -1.26
C GLU A 160 -7.54 -18.38 -1.40
N ASN A 161 -7.65 -17.50 -0.40
CA ASN A 161 -8.47 -16.29 -0.48
C ASN A 161 -7.99 -15.32 -1.56
N LEU A 162 -6.70 -15.32 -1.91
CA LEU A 162 -6.18 -14.51 -3.04
C LEU A 162 -6.65 -15.07 -4.39
N ARG A 163 -6.87 -16.39 -4.53
CA ARG A 163 -7.49 -16.96 -5.73
C ARG A 163 -8.90 -16.41 -5.95
N ILE A 164 -9.65 -16.24 -4.86
CA ILE A 164 -10.98 -15.62 -4.94
C ILE A 164 -10.85 -14.18 -5.43
N LYS A 165 -9.92 -13.38 -4.87
CA LYS A 165 -9.68 -12.00 -5.32
C LYS A 165 -9.32 -11.93 -6.81
N GLN A 166 -8.43 -12.82 -7.29
CA GLN A 166 -8.08 -12.91 -8.70
C GLN A 166 -9.30 -13.28 -9.56
N ALA A 167 -10.10 -14.25 -9.13
CA ALA A 167 -11.27 -14.73 -9.87
C ALA A 167 -12.36 -13.67 -10.03
N VAL A 168 -12.53 -12.79 -9.03
CA VAL A 168 -13.52 -11.70 -9.07
C VAL A 168 -12.98 -10.43 -9.72
N GLY A 169 -11.76 -10.44 -10.26
CA GLY A 169 -11.23 -9.39 -11.13
C GLY A 169 -10.18 -8.48 -10.51
N ALA A 170 -9.50 -8.89 -9.44
CA ALA A 170 -8.28 -8.20 -9.01
C ALA A 170 -7.17 -8.36 -10.08
N GLU A 171 -6.40 -7.29 -10.32
CA GLU A 171 -5.40 -7.20 -11.39
C GLU A 171 -3.96 -7.08 -10.89
N HIS A 172 -3.75 -6.77 -9.61
CA HIS A 172 -2.46 -6.64 -8.95
C HIS A 172 -2.62 -6.86 -7.45
N LEU A 173 -1.58 -7.31 -6.78
CA LEU A 173 -1.54 -7.48 -5.34
C LEU A 173 -0.47 -6.59 -4.71
N LEU A 174 -0.82 -5.91 -3.60
CA LEU A 174 0.09 -5.11 -2.79
C LEU A 174 0.25 -5.78 -1.42
N THR A 175 1.50 -6.04 -1.00
CA THR A 175 1.71 -6.71 0.27
C THR A 175 1.56 -5.77 1.46
N GLN A 176 1.11 -6.32 2.60
CA GLN A 176 1.40 -5.73 3.91
C GLN A 176 2.92 -5.67 4.08
N LEU A 177 3.40 -4.71 4.89
CA LEU A 177 4.82 -4.59 5.22
C LEU A 177 5.33 -5.86 5.94
N PHE A 178 6.61 -6.15 5.74
CA PHE A 178 7.36 -7.23 6.37
C PHE A 178 8.83 -6.80 6.52
N PHE A 179 9.59 -7.46 7.37
CA PHE A 179 11.00 -7.12 7.63
C PHE A 179 11.99 -8.20 7.17
N ASP A 180 11.51 -9.40 6.82
CA ASP A 180 12.32 -10.50 6.31
C ASP A 180 11.84 -10.89 4.91
N ASN A 181 12.73 -10.72 3.90
CA ASN A 181 12.39 -11.03 2.51
C ASN A 181 12.10 -12.51 2.26
N MET A 182 12.54 -13.40 3.14
CA MET A 182 12.21 -14.83 3.06
C MET A 182 10.71 -15.08 3.17
N HIS A 183 9.98 -14.26 3.95
CA HIS A 183 8.52 -14.34 4.00
C HIS A 183 7.88 -14.01 2.65
N PHE A 184 8.37 -12.96 1.98
CA PHE A 184 7.91 -12.58 0.64
C PHE A 184 8.18 -13.68 -0.39
N TYR A 185 9.39 -14.21 -0.45
CA TYR A 185 9.75 -15.26 -1.41
C TYR A 185 8.97 -16.56 -1.18
N ARG A 186 8.80 -16.97 0.09
CA ARG A 186 7.96 -18.11 0.45
C ARG A 186 6.50 -17.90 0.04
N PHE A 187 5.95 -16.74 0.37
CA PHE A 187 4.59 -16.35 -0.01
C PHE A 187 4.40 -16.37 -1.53
N LEU A 188 5.31 -15.72 -2.28
CA LEU A 188 5.24 -15.65 -3.74
C LEU A 188 5.27 -17.06 -4.37
N ASN A 189 6.14 -17.94 -3.87
CA ASN A 189 6.19 -19.33 -4.33
C ASN A 189 4.85 -20.07 -4.08
N LEU A 190 4.27 -19.91 -2.90
CA LEU A 190 2.97 -20.51 -2.57
C LEU A 190 1.86 -19.94 -3.46
N ALA A 191 1.83 -18.62 -3.67
CA ALA A 191 0.86 -17.94 -4.53
C ALA A 191 0.95 -18.45 -5.97
N ARG A 192 2.16 -18.54 -6.54
CA ARG A 192 2.38 -19.06 -7.90
C ARG A 192 1.96 -20.54 -8.03
N ARG A 193 2.27 -21.37 -7.05
CA ARG A 193 1.82 -22.77 -7.01
C ARG A 193 0.31 -22.92 -6.88
N ALA A 194 -0.36 -21.98 -6.23
CA ALA A 194 -1.82 -21.91 -6.15
C ALA A 194 -2.48 -21.34 -7.42
N GLY A 195 -1.71 -21.01 -8.47
CA GLY A 195 -2.23 -20.48 -9.74
C GLY A 195 -2.51 -18.98 -9.73
N ILE A 196 -1.97 -18.23 -8.78
CA ILE A 196 -2.07 -16.77 -8.76
C ILE A 196 -1.00 -16.22 -9.71
N THR A 197 -1.44 -15.51 -10.76
CA THR A 197 -0.59 -14.96 -11.82
C THR A 197 -0.46 -13.44 -11.74
N LEU A 198 -1.18 -12.80 -10.82
CA LEU A 198 -1.16 -11.35 -10.65
C LEU A 198 0.23 -10.84 -10.28
N PRO A 199 0.66 -9.67 -10.80
CA PRO A 199 1.86 -9.01 -10.32
C PRO A 199 1.73 -8.69 -8.83
N VAL A 200 2.85 -8.72 -8.11
CA VAL A 200 2.90 -8.47 -6.66
C VAL A 200 3.93 -7.39 -6.35
N SER A 201 3.46 -6.29 -5.77
CA SER A 201 4.35 -5.25 -5.20
C SER A 201 4.66 -5.56 -3.74
N ALA A 202 5.95 -5.59 -3.43
CA ALA A 202 6.45 -5.78 -2.07
C ALA A 202 6.42 -4.46 -1.28
N GLY A 203 5.64 -4.40 -0.22
CA GLY A 203 5.51 -3.23 0.65
C GLY A 203 6.62 -3.20 1.72
N VAL A 204 7.39 -2.13 1.74
CA VAL A 204 8.50 -1.93 2.70
C VAL A 204 8.32 -0.60 3.43
N MET A 205 8.51 -0.63 4.75
CA MET A 205 8.44 0.55 5.59
C MET A 205 9.78 0.80 6.29
N PRO A 206 10.50 1.89 5.97
CA PRO A 206 11.70 2.28 6.71
C PRO A 206 11.34 2.66 8.15
N ILE A 207 11.99 2.01 9.11
CA ILE A 207 11.81 2.34 10.53
C ILE A 207 12.94 3.29 10.94
N VAL A 208 12.62 4.56 10.99
CA VAL A 208 13.58 5.65 11.25
C VAL A 208 13.35 6.36 12.60
N LYS A 209 12.32 5.94 13.34
CA LYS A 209 11.98 6.49 14.65
C LYS A 209 11.49 5.39 15.59
N ARG A 210 11.87 5.45 16.86
CA ARG A 210 11.46 4.48 17.88
C ARG A 210 9.93 4.34 17.97
N SER A 211 9.18 5.45 17.91
CA SER A 211 7.71 5.43 17.96
C SER A 211 7.03 4.68 16.82
N GLN A 212 7.73 4.45 15.72
CA GLN A 212 7.20 3.63 14.61
C GLN A 212 7.21 2.14 14.97
N ILE A 213 8.18 1.67 15.76
CA ILE A 213 8.37 0.24 16.06
C ILE A 213 7.14 -0.33 16.75
N GLU A 214 6.74 0.25 17.87
CA GLU A 214 5.58 -0.22 18.66
C GLU A 214 4.30 -0.22 17.83
N ARG A 215 4.07 0.88 17.10
CA ARG A 215 2.90 1.01 16.24
C ARG A 215 2.91 0.00 15.10
N THR A 216 4.05 -0.21 14.47
CA THR A 216 4.17 -1.13 13.33
C THR A 216 3.93 -2.56 13.75
N VAL A 217 4.55 -3.01 14.83
CA VAL A 217 4.38 -4.37 15.36
C VAL A 217 2.92 -4.62 15.75
N SER A 218 2.27 -3.65 16.41
CA SER A 218 0.88 -3.80 16.84
C SER A 218 -0.14 -3.82 15.70
N LEU A 219 0.16 -3.16 14.58
CA LEU A 219 -0.78 -3.03 13.46
C LEU A 219 -0.56 -4.06 12.33
N SER A 220 0.69 -4.45 12.07
CA SER A 220 1.00 -5.32 10.93
C SER A 220 1.07 -6.79 11.27
N SER A 221 1.21 -7.15 12.54
CA SER A 221 1.55 -8.51 13.00
C SER A 221 2.82 -9.08 12.34
N ALA A 222 3.67 -8.20 11.76
CA ALA A 222 4.91 -8.59 11.12
C ALA A 222 5.92 -9.11 12.15
N SER A 223 6.59 -10.19 11.83
CA SER A 223 7.67 -10.72 12.64
C SER A 223 8.92 -9.82 12.56
N LEU A 224 9.66 -9.74 13.65
CA LEU A 224 10.89 -8.96 13.72
C LEU A 224 12.11 -9.90 13.65
N PRO A 225 12.85 -9.92 12.53
CA PRO A 225 14.05 -10.74 12.42
C PRO A 225 15.14 -10.28 13.38
N SER A 226 16.03 -11.20 13.79
CA SER A 226 17.08 -10.91 14.77
C SER A 226 18.06 -9.81 14.33
N GLU A 227 18.29 -9.65 13.02
CA GLU A 227 19.11 -8.55 12.50
C GLU A 227 18.42 -7.20 12.76
N PHE A 228 17.12 -7.12 12.46
CA PHE A 228 16.34 -5.92 12.70
C PHE A 228 16.25 -5.56 14.18
N THR A 229 15.97 -6.54 15.05
CA THR A 229 15.90 -6.30 16.50
C THR A 229 17.23 -5.86 17.10
N ARG A 230 18.38 -6.43 16.61
CA ARG A 230 19.71 -5.98 17.01
C ARG A 230 20.01 -4.55 16.58
N MET A 231 19.62 -4.17 15.35
CA MET A 231 19.76 -2.79 14.86
C MET A 231 19.01 -1.83 15.75
N ILE A 232 17.73 -2.12 16.04
CA ILE A 232 16.89 -1.28 16.91
C ILE A 232 17.53 -1.18 18.31
N SER A 233 17.88 -2.30 18.94
CA SER A 233 18.48 -2.29 20.29
C SER A 233 19.76 -1.50 20.37
N ARG A 234 20.55 -1.50 19.28
CA ARG A 234 21.82 -0.76 19.23
C ARG A 234 21.63 0.76 19.15
N TYR A 235 20.61 1.21 18.44
CA TYR A 235 20.46 2.63 18.09
C TYR A 235 19.22 3.29 18.68
N GLN A 236 18.40 2.61 19.48
CA GLN A 236 17.11 3.12 19.99
C GLN A 236 17.23 4.43 20.81
N ASP A 237 18.38 4.69 21.42
CA ASP A 237 18.64 5.87 22.24
C ASP A 237 19.46 6.95 21.48
N ASP A 238 19.79 6.71 20.21
CA ASP A 238 20.44 7.66 19.31
C ASP A 238 19.57 7.85 18.04
N PRO A 239 18.73 8.89 18.03
CA PRO A 239 17.79 9.11 16.91
C PRO A 239 18.45 9.30 15.54
N ALA A 240 19.66 9.88 15.48
CA ALA A 240 20.36 10.09 14.23
C ALA A 240 20.89 8.77 13.66
N SER A 241 21.55 7.97 14.49
CA SER A 241 22.04 6.63 14.10
C SER A 241 20.88 5.69 13.79
N LEU A 242 19.75 5.74 14.52
CA LEU A 242 18.56 4.95 14.21
C LEU A 242 17.96 5.33 12.85
N TYR A 243 17.92 6.62 12.54
CA TYR A 243 17.42 7.11 11.25
C TYR A 243 18.25 6.54 10.10
N ASP A 244 19.57 6.67 10.15
CA ASP A 244 20.45 6.19 9.08
C ASP A 244 20.44 4.66 8.98
N ALA A 245 20.51 3.94 10.10
CA ALA A 245 20.43 2.48 10.12
C ALA A 245 19.10 1.94 9.59
N GLY A 246 17.99 2.63 9.86
CA GLY A 246 16.66 2.28 9.35
C GLY A 246 16.54 2.46 7.84
N ILE A 247 17.13 3.53 7.29
CA ILE A 247 17.24 3.73 5.83
C ILE A 247 18.10 2.62 5.21
N ASP A 248 19.28 2.35 5.76
CA ASP A 248 20.18 1.32 5.24
C ASP A 248 19.53 -0.07 5.24
N TYR A 249 18.78 -0.39 6.29
CA TYR A 249 18.04 -1.65 6.36
C TYR A 249 17.00 -1.74 5.24
N ALA A 250 16.18 -0.70 5.06
CA ALA A 250 15.16 -0.67 4.03
C ALA A 250 15.76 -0.71 2.61
N VAL A 251 16.86 0.00 2.37
CA VAL A 251 17.57 -0.02 1.08
C VAL A 251 18.07 -1.42 0.76
N ARG A 252 18.75 -2.10 1.71
CA ARG A 252 19.21 -3.49 1.50
C ARG A 252 18.03 -4.43 1.23
N GLN A 253 16.95 -4.30 1.98
CA GLN A 253 15.74 -5.09 1.79
C GLN A 253 15.15 -4.89 0.38
N LEU A 254 15.02 -3.64 -0.07
CA LEU A 254 14.48 -3.31 -1.39
C LEU A 254 15.38 -3.76 -2.53
N ARG A 255 16.71 -3.59 -2.40
CA ARG A 255 17.66 -4.06 -3.41
C ARG A 255 17.55 -5.57 -3.62
N ASP A 256 17.53 -6.35 -2.53
CA ASP A 256 17.35 -7.80 -2.60
C ASP A 256 16.01 -8.19 -3.25
N LEU A 257 14.91 -7.48 -2.93
CA LEU A 257 13.60 -7.72 -3.55
C LEU A 257 13.60 -7.45 -5.07
N ILE A 258 14.23 -6.35 -5.50
CA ILE A 258 14.31 -5.98 -6.93
C ILE A 258 15.19 -6.99 -7.69
N GLU A 259 16.36 -7.34 -7.15
CA GLU A 259 17.28 -8.33 -7.71
C GLU A 259 16.66 -9.73 -7.72
N GLY A 260 15.87 -10.05 -6.69
CA GLY A 260 15.08 -11.28 -6.56
C GLY A 260 13.87 -11.37 -7.48
N GLY A 261 13.57 -10.32 -8.28
CA GLY A 261 12.55 -10.32 -9.30
C GLY A 261 11.13 -10.01 -8.79
N ALA A 262 10.99 -9.18 -7.75
CA ALA A 262 9.69 -8.63 -7.38
C ALA A 262 9.10 -7.82 -8.55
N ASP A 263 7.81 -8.00 -8.86
CA ASP A 263 7.12 -7.28 -9.94
C ASP A 263 7.04 -5.77 -9.64
N GLY A 264 7.02 -5.39 -8.37
CA GLY A 264 7.05 -4.01 -7.91
C GLY A 264 7.51 -3.89 -6.47
N ILE A 265 7.87 -2.68 -6.10
CA ILE A 265 8.16 -2.27 -4.72
C ILE A 265 7.28 -1.08 -4.34
N HIS A 266 6.78 -1.10 -3.12
CA HIS A 266 5.90 -0.07 -2.58
C HIS A 266 6.45 0.49 -1.27
N LEU A 267 6.70 1.79 -1.23
CA LEU A 267 7.34 2.44 -0.10
C LEU A 267 6.32 3.09 0.83
N TYR A 268 6.23 2.59 2.06
CA TYR A 268 5.45 3.18 3.14
C TYR A 268 6.26 4.30 3.81
N ALA A 269 6.38 5.45 3.13
CA ALA A 269 7.22 6.57 3.56
C ALA A 269 6.59 7.45 4.66
N MET A 270 5.36 7.19 5.08
CA MET A 270 4.63 7.91 6.14
C MET A 270 4.55 9.43 5.90
N ASN A 271 4.32 9.86 4.66
CA ASN A 271 4.34 11.27 4.21
C ASN A 271 5.68 11.98 4.52
N ASP A 272 6.80 11.25 4.56
CA ASP A 272 8.13 11.80 4.78
C ASP A 272 8.94 11.74 3.47
N ALA A 273 8.96 12.85 2.72
CA ALA A 273 9.67 12.92 1.44
C ALA A 273 11.19 12.76 1.58
N ALA A 274 11.76 13.17 2.72
CA ALA A 274 13.20 13.01 2.95
C ALA A 274 13.59 11.55 3.15
N VAL A 275 12.78 10.77 3.85
CA VAL A 275 12.92 9.32 3.96
C VAL A 275 12.77 8.67 2.59
N ALA A 276 11.72 9.05 1.84
CA ALA A 276 11.48 8.50 0.50
C ALA A 276 12.65 8.77 -0.45
N ALA A 277 13.19 9.99 -0.46
CA ALA A 277 14.31 10.38 -1.31
C ALA A 277 15.59 9.58 -1.00
N LYS A 278 15.95 9.45 0.28
CA LYS A 278 17.13 8.66 0.69
C LYS A 278 17.00 7.19 0.29
N VAL A 279 15.82 6.60 0.48
CA VAL A 279 15.55 5.22 0.06
C VAL A 279 15.64 5.09 -1.45
N TYR A 280 14.99 5.98 -2.19
CA TYR A 280 15.04 6.02 -3.66
C TYR A 280 16.46 6.12 -4.20
N ASP A 281 17.28 7.03 -3.64
CA ASP A 281 18.69 7.17 -4.02
C ASP A 281 19.50 5.88 -3.85
N GLY A 282 19.12 5.05 -2.87
CA GLY A 282 19.77 3.75 -2.63
C GLY A 282 19.37 2.63 -3.58
N ILE A 283 18.29 2.82 -4.39
CA ILE A 283 17.74 1.75 -5.26
C ILE A 283 17.58 2.16 -6.73
N ARG A 284 17.66 3.45 -7.08
CA ARG A 284 17.35 3.98 -8.41
C ARG A 284 18.16 3.37 -9.55
N ASP A 285 19.32 2.84 -9.26
CA ASP A 285 20.18 2.13 -10.22
C ASP A 285 19.66 0.75 -10.64
N LEU A 286 18.63 0.25 -9.94
CA LEU A 286 17.98 -1.05 -10.19
C LEU A 286 16.57 -0.94 -10.81
N LEU A 287 15.99 0.28 -10.91
CA LEU A 287 14.61 0.53 -11.37
C LEU A 287 14.49 0.70 -12.91
#